data_ca91e63b0e55c116dbb0d761fea291df
#
_entry.id   ca91e63b0e55c116dbb0d761fea291df
#
_cell.length_a   1.000
_cell.length_b   1.000
_cell.length_c   1.000
_cell.angle_alpha   90.00
_cell.angle_beta   90.00
_cell.angle_gamma   90.00
#
_symmetry.space_group_name_H-M   'P 1'
#
loop_
_entity.id
_entity.type
_entity.pdbx_description
1 polymer ?
#
loop_
_entity_poly.entity_id
_entity_poly.type
_entity_poly.pdbx_seq_one_letter_code
_entity_poly.pdbx_strand_id
1 'polypeptide(L)'
;MRFCMDLSEREFLVFRVRSGIYKVPYNKFNIKVLTPTIEDELESCEVYDRSYYESMNNEIMTQEECLEWMIENYLWTHEEELKIKEINKEVENLKINVYKRYNNAKLRESARIYLRAAESGLKTLENKKNTYYGNTCEGIAQLDKSMFLLEACSYVGGEKLDPDSVELNNLLNRYYSLILKEVESREIARSEPWRSV
;
A
#
# COMPACT_ATOMS: atom_id res chain seq x y z
N MET A 1 1.52 18.01 -14.76
CA MET A 1 1.47 16.97 -15.81
C MET A 1 0.01 16.58 -15.97
N ARG A 2 -0.61 16.73 -17.15
CA ARG A 2 -1.95 16.17 -17.39
C ARG A 2 -1.78 14.69 -17.66
N PHE A 3 -2.30 13.85 -16.80
CA PHE A 3 -2.43 12.42 -17.06
C PHE A 3 -3.42 12.26 -18.22
N CYS A 4 -2.92 12.05 -19.42
CA CYS A 4 -3.74 11.64 -20.56
C CYS A 4 -3.74 10.11 -20.56
N MET A 5 -4.72 9.53 -19.91
CA MET A 5 -4.91 8.09 -19.84
C MET A 5 -5.44 7.62 -21.20
N ASP A 6 -4.84 6.57 -21.76
CA ASP A 6 -5.32 5.96 -22.99
C ASP A 6 -6.71 5.32 -22.77
N LEU A 7 -7.48 5.17 -23.87
CA LEU A 7 -8.82 4.63 -23.80
C LEU A 7 -8.87 3.22 -23.21
N SER A 8 -7.88 2.39 -23.56
CA SER A 8 -7.73 1.03 -23.04
C SER A 8 -7.40 0.99 -21.54
N GLU A 9 -6.54 1.89 -21.06
CA GLU A 9 -6.22 2.03 -19.62
C GLU A 9 -7.44 2.47 -18.84
N ARG A 10 -8.25 3.37 -19.41
CA ARG A 10 -9.50 3.83 -18.80
C ARG A 10 -10.53 2.70 -18.68
N GLU A 11 -10.75 1.94 -19.74
CA GLU A 11 -11.66 0.79 -19.72
C GLU A 11 -11.22 -0.26 -18.72
N PHE A 12 -9.92 -0.52 -18.62
CA PHE A 12 -9.34 -1.43 -17.64
C PHE A 12 -9.56 -0.95 -16.20
N LEU A 13 -9.40 0.35 -15.95
CA LEU A 13 -9.67 0.95 -14.64
C LEU A 13 -11.15 0.83 -14.26
N VAL A 14 -12.05 1.15 -15.19
CA VAL A 14 -13.51 0.99 -14.96
C VAL A 14 -13.86 -0.45 -14.64
N PHE A 15 -13.29 -1.38 -15.38
CA PHE A 15 -13.49 -2.80 -15.12
C PHE A 15 -13.04 -3.17 -13.71
N ARG A 16 -11.83 -2.75 -13.28
CA ARG A 16 -11.33 -3.00 -11.91
C ARG A 16 -12.25 -2.43 -10.83
N VAL A 17 -12.64 -1.17 -10.97
CA VAL A 17 -13.51 -0.49 -9.99
C VAL A 17 -14.89 -1.16 -9.90
N ARG A 18 -15.44 -1.62 -11.02
CA ARG A 18 -16.77 -2.28 -11.05
C ARG A 18 -16.76 -3.73 -10.59
N SER A 19 -15.72 -4.47 -10.96
CA SER A 19 -15.66 -5.92 -10.71
C SER A 19 -14.90 -6.29 -9.44
N GLY A 20 -14.05 -5.40 -8.90
CA GLY A 20 -13.10 -5.74 -7.84
C GLY A 20 -12.00 -6.71 -8.29
N ILE A 21 -11.89 -6.98 -9.61
CA ILE A 21 -10.95 -7.97 -10.15
C ILE A 21 -9.71 -7.26 -10.68
N TYR A 22 -8.55 -7.68 -10.18
CA TYR A 22 -7.26 -7.28 -10.71
C TYR A 22 -6.75 -8.32 -11.69
N LYS A 23 -6.31 -7.89 -12.87
CA LYS A 23 -5.64 -8.75 -13.84
C LYS A 23 -4.15 -8.45 -13.79
N VAL A 24 -3.38 -9.36 -13.25
CA VAL A 24 -1.92 -9.24 -13.12
C VAL A 24 -1.27 -9.98 -14.27
N PRO A 25 -0.57 -9.30 -15.20
CA PRO A 25 0.15 -9.97 -16.26
C PRO A 25 1.35 -10.72 -15.67
N TYR A 26 1.41 -12.04 -15.90
CA TYR A 26 2.48 -12.88 -15.43
C TYR A 26 2.93 -13.83 -16.53
N ASN A 27 4.17 -13.66 -17.03
CA ASN A 27 4.73 -14.42 -18.15
C ASN A 27 3.79 -14.45 -19.37
N LYS A 28 3.21 -15.62 -19.69
CA LYS A 28 2.35 -15.84 -20.86
C LYS A 28 0.85 -15.80 -20.55
N PHE A 29 0.46 -15.64 -19.29
CA PHE A 29 -0.94 -15.65 -18.87
C PHE A 29 -1.26 -14.46 -17.94
N ASN A 30 -2.56 -14.21 -17.77
CA ASN A 30 -3.04 -13.19 -16.85
C ASN A 30 -3.63 -13.87 -15.62
N ILE A 31 -3.11 -13.54 -14.45
CA ILE A 31 -3.66 -13.98 -13.17
C ILE A 31 -4.79 -13.02 -12.80
N LYS A 32 -5.95 -13.57 -12.45
CA LYS A 32 -7.07 -12.79 -11.91
C LYS A 32 -6.99 -12.86 -10.39
N VAL A 33 -6.85 -11.71 -9.76
CA VAL A 33 -6.90 -11.59 -8.30
C VAL A 33 -8.26 -11.01 -7.94
N LEU A 34 -9.05 -11.76 -7.18
CA LEU A 34 -10.36 -11.35 -6.68
C LEU A 34 -10.23 -10.59 -5.36
N THR A 35 -11.29 -9.89 -4.98
CA THR A 35 -11.37 -9.31 -3.63
C THR A 35 -11.52 -10.44 -2.62
N PRO A 36 -10.75 -10.44 -1.50
CA PRO A 36 -10.87 -11.43 -0.44
C PRO A 36 -12.29 -11.52 0.11
N THR A 37 -12.71 -12.71 0.48
CA THR A 37 -13.92 -12.92 1.27
C THR A 37 -13.64 -12.66 2.76
N ILE A 38 -14.68 -12.59 3.57
CA ILE A 38 -14.53 -12.46 5.03
C ILE A 38 -13.81 -13.70 5.60
N GLU A 39 -14.06 -14.87 5.03
CA GLU A 39 -13.40 -16.12 5.42
C GLU A 39 -11.90 -16.07 5.11
N ASP A 40 -11.51 -15.64 3.90
CA ASP A 40 -10.10 -15.46 3.52
C ASP A 40 -9.40 -14.46 4.47
N GLU A 41 -10.08 -13.38 4.82
CA GLU A 41 -9.53 -12.38 5.76
C GLU A 41 -9.33 -12.95 7.17
N LEU A 42 -10.26 -13.76 7.67
CA LEU A 42 -10.13 -14.43 8.97
C LEU A 42 -8.98 -15.44 8.98
N GLU A 43 -8.92 -16.31 7.96
CA GLU A 43 -7.83 -17.28 7.81
C GLU A 43 -6.47 -16.56 7.68
N SER A 44 -6.43 -15.44 6.98
CA SER A 44 -5.21 -14.64 6.87
C SER A 44 -4.72 -14.07 8.21
N CYS A 45 -5.64 -13.79 9.14
CA CYS A 45 -5.27 -13.38 10.50
C CYS A 45 -4.66 -14.55 11.28
N GLU A 46 -5.18 -15.76 11.12
CA GLU A 46 -4.58 -16.96 11.74
C GLU A 46 -3.18 -17.26 11.17
N VAL A 47 -2.98 -17.03 9.87
CA VAL A 47 -1.64 -17.15 9.25
C VAL A 47 -0.69 -16.11 9.84
N TYR A 48 -1.14 -14.86 10.00
CA TYR A 48 -0.35 -13.80 10.63
C TYR A 48 0.07 -14.20 12.04
N ASP A 49 -0.88 -14.61 12.88
CA ASP A 49 -0.61 -14.96 14.28
C ASP A 49 0.39 -16.14 14.37
N ARG A 50 0.20 -17.17 13.54
CA ARG A 50 1.11 -18.31 13.47
C ARG A 50 2.52 -17.88 13.09
N SER A 51 2.67 -17.15 12.02
CA SER A 51 3.97 -16.68 11.52
C SER A 51 4.67 -15.75 12.53
N TYR A 52 3.89 -14.89 13.20
CA TYR A 52 4.40 -14.03 14.27
C TYR A 52 5.01 -14.83 15.43
N TYR A 53 4.25 -15.81 15.95
CA TYR A 53 4.74 -16.65 17.05
C TYR A 53 5.88 -17.58 16.63
N GLU A 54 5.88 -18.09 15.41
CA GLU A 54 7.02 -18.86 14.88
C GLU A 54 8.27 -17.99 14.77
N SER A 55 8.16 -16.78 14.27
CA SER A 55 9.25 -15.81 14.20
C SER A 55 9.80 -15.46 15.58
N MET A 56 8.91 -15.25 16.55
CA MET A 56 9.28 -14.97 17.94
C MET A 56 10.00 -16.17 18.58
N ASN A 57 9.56 -17.40 18.33
CA ASN A 57 10.23 -18.61 18.79
C ASN A 57 11.61 -18.83 18.14
N ASN A 58 11.83 -18.28 16.96
CA ASN A 58 13.12 -18.28 16.26
C ASN A 58 14.02 -17.10 16.64
N GLU A 59 13.70 -16.41 17.74
CA GLU A 59 14.47 -15.27 18.27
C GLU A 59 14.61 -14.10 17.28
N ILE A 60 13.63 -13.92 16.39
CA ILE A 60 13.56 -12.77 15.51
C ILE A 60 13.05 -11.57 16.31
N MET A 61 13.65 -10.42 16.12
CA MET A 61 13.28 -9.18 16.83
C MET A 61 11.85 -8.73 16.48
N THR A 62 11.15 -8.21 17.47
CA THR A 62 9.92 -7.44 17.28
C THR A 62 10.23 -6.06 16.70
N GLN A 63 9.22 -5.33 16.24
CA GLN A 63 9.41 -3.94 15.77
C GLN A 63 9.92 -3.02 16.88
N GLU A 64 9.52 -3.26 18.14
CA GLU A 64 9.98 -2.47 19.29
C GLU A 64 11.47 -2.70 19.55
N GLU A 65 11.91 -3.95 19.62
CA GLU A 65 13.31 -4.33 19.78
C GLU A 65 14.17 -3.84 18.61
N CYS A 66 13.64 -3.94 17.39
CA CYS A 66 14.31 -3.42 16.20
C CYS A 66 14.49 -1.90 16.27
N LEU A 67 13.51 -1.17 16.77
CA LEU A 67 13.62 0.29 16.95
C LEU A 67 14.69 0.63 18.01
N GLU A 68 14.72 -0.07 19.13
CA GLU A 68 15.76 0.10 20.15
C GLU A 68 17.14 -0.18 19.58
N TRP A 69 17.29 -1.29 18.87
CA TRP A 69 18.52 -1.65 18.17
C TRP A 69 18.95 -0.58 17.15
N MET A 70 18.02 -0.01 16.38
CA MET A 70 18.31 1.07 15.43
C MET A 70 18.82 2.33 16.13
N ILE A 71 18.26 2.67 17.29
CA ILE A 71 18.68 3.82 18.09
C ILE A 71 20.08 3.60 18.66
N GLU A 72 20.36 2.44 19.21
CA GLU A 72 21.68 2.06 19.76
C GLU A 72 22.79 2.07 18.70
N ASN A 73 22.44 1.70 17.46
CA ASN A 73 23.39 1.69 16.35
C ASN A 73 23.41 3.00 15.52
N TYR A 74 22.79 4.08 16.00
CA TYR A 74 22.74 5.39 15.34
C TYR A 74 22.11 5.38 13.94
N LEU A 75 21.28 4.39 13.63
CA LEU A 75 20.53 4.29 12.36
C LEU A 75 19.25 5.12 12.40
N TRP A 76 18.73 5.33 13.60
CA TRP A 76 17.53 6.11 13.91
C TRP A 76 17.76 6.95 15.17
N THR A 77 17.09 8.09 15.27
CA THR A 77 17.22 8.98 16.42
C THR A 77 15.86 9.29 17.06
N HIS A 78 15.86 9.61 18.36
CA HIS A 78 14.65 10.09 19.02
C HIS A 78 14.10 11.39 18.41
N GLU A 79 14.96 12.22 17.83
CA GLU A 79 14.55 13.45 17.13
C GLU A 79 13.77 13.11 15.85
N GLU A 80 14.18 12.08 15.10
CA GLU A 80 13.46 11.61 13.92
C GLU A 80 12.08 11.06 14.29
N GLU A 81 11.96 10.38 15.44
CA GLU A 81 10.68 9.87 15.95
C GLU A 81 9.74 11.01 16.35
N LEU A 82 10.26 12.04 17.02
CA LEU A 82 9.49 13.24 17.33
C LEU A 82 9.05 13.99 16.06
N LYS A 83 9.95 14.07 15.09
CA LYS A 83 9.67 14.71 13.80
C LYS A 83 8.54 14.02 13.03
N ILE A 84 8.46 12.69 13.05
CA ILE A 84 7.32 11.96 12.47
C ILE A 84 6.01 12.39 13.15
N LYS A 85 5.99 12.48 14.48
CA LYS A 85 4.80 12.89 15.23
C LYS A 85 4.38 14.34 14.91
N GLU A 86 5.36 15.25 14.74
CA GLU A 86 5.12 16.64 14.37
C GLU A 86 4.57 16.76 12.95
N ILE A 87 5.19 16.07 11.97
CA ILE A 87 4.72 16.08 10.58
C ILE A 87 3.33 15.48 10.47
N ASN A 88 3.02 14.41 11.20
CA ASN A 88 1.66 13.84 11.23
C ASN A 88 0.63 14.85 11.71
N LYS A 89 0.93 15.60 12.77
CA LYS A 89 0.10 16.70 13.25
C LYS A 89 -0.06 17.81 12.20
N GLU A 90 1.02 18.15 11.50
CA GLU A 90 0.99 19.14 10.44
C GLU A 90 0.13 18.66 9.26
N VAL A 91 0.26 17.43 8.83
CA VAL A 91 -0.57 16.79 7.77
C VAL A 91 -2.06 16.91 8.12
N GLU A 92 -2.46 16.57 9.35
CA GLU A 92 -3.86 16.71 9.78
C GLU A 92 -4.33 18.17 9.74
N ASN A 93 -3.52 19.11 10.20
CA ASN A 93 -3.84 20.53 10.13
C ASN A 93 -3.96 21.03 8.67
N LEU A 94 -3.08 20.55 7.78
CA LEU A 94 -3.13 20.89 6.35
C LEU A 94 -4.36 20.28 5.66
N LYS A 95 -4.79 19.07 6.01
CA LYS A 95 -6.05 18.49 5.54
C LYS A 95 -7.25 19.36 5.93
N ILE A 96 -7.30 19.81 7.20
CA ILE A 96 -8.32 20.75 7.67
C ILE A 96 -8.27 22.08 6.90
N ASN A 97 -7.08 22.61 6.62
CA ASN A 97 -6.91 23.83 5.86
C ASN A 97 -7.38 23.70 4.40
N VAL A 98 -7.12 22.57 3.75
CA VAL A 98 -7.65 22.26 2.40
C VAL A 98 -9.17 22.25 2.41
N TYR A 99 -9.77 21.63 3.44
CA TYR A 99 -11.21 21.60 3.61
C TYR A 99 -11.79 23.01 3.82
N LYS A 100 -11.26 23.81 4.74
CA LYS A 100 -11.72 25.17 5.02
C LYS A 100 -11.68 26.11 3.79
N ARG A 101 -10.80 25.82 2.83
CA ARG A 101 -10.62 26.60 1.60
C ARG A 101 -11.39 26.05 0.40
N TYR A 102 -12.43 25.22 0.63
CA TYR A 102 -13.17 24.56 -0.47
C TYR A 102 -13.78 25.55 -1.48
N ASN A 103 -14.20 26.75 -1.04
CA ASN A 103 -14.82 27.76 -1.87
C ASN A 103 -13.84 28.55 -2.77
N ASN A 104 -12.53 28.49 -2.49
CA ASN A 104 -11.53 29.21 -3.25
C ASN A 104 -10.52 28.24 -3.88
N ALA A 105 -10.66 28.04 -5.19
CA ALA A 105 -9.86 27.07 -5.94
C ALA A 105 -8.35 27.36 -5.87
N LYS A 106 -7.93 28.65 -5.95
CA LYS A 106 -6.51 29.02 -5.90
C LYS A 106 -5.90 28.76 -4.51
N LEU A 107 -6.59 29.20 -3.45
CA LEU A 107 -6.11 28.99 -2.07
C LEU A 107 -6.13 27.50 -1.70
N ARG A 108 -7.12 26.76 -2.18
CA ARG A 108 -7.19 25.30 -1.98
C ARG A 108 -6.04 24.58 -2.67
N GLU A 109 -5.69 24.96 -3.90
CA GLU A 109 -4.57 24.34 -4.62
C GLU A 109 -3.23 24.66 -3.96
N SER A 110 -3.04 25.90 -3.52
CA SER A 110 -1.86 26.24 -2.70
C SER A 110 -1.77 25.38 -1.44
N ALA A 111 -2.89 25.21 -0.70
CA ALA A 111 -2.89 24.36 0.51
C ALA A 111 -2.59 22.88 0.19
N ARG A 112 -3.02 22.36 -0.97
CA ARG A 112 -2.68 21.01 -1.42
C ARG A 112 -1.20 20.83 -1.73
N ILE A 113 -0.53 21.85 -2.26
CA ILE A 113 0.92 21.77 -2.52
C ILE A 113 1.67 21.58 -1.19
N TYR A 114 1.31 22.33 -0.15
CA TYR A 114 1.90 22.17 1.18
C TYR A 114 1.58 20.78 1.78
N LEU A 115 0.34 20.33 1.65
CA LEU A 115 -0.05 19.00 2.12
C LEU A 115 0.77 17.89 1.44
N ARG A 116 0.90 17.92 0.12
CA ARG A 116 1.72 16.95 -0.63
C ARG A 116 3.20 16.98 -0.22
N ALA A 117 3.74 18.15 0.05
CA ALA A 117 5.12 18.29 0.51
C ALA A 117 5.30 17.67 1.90
N ALA A 118 4.38 17.93 2.84
CA ALA A 118 4.41 17.31 4.17
C ALA A 118 4.22 15.78 4.10
N GLU A 119 3.25 15.29 3.33
CA GLU A 119 3.04 13.85 3.10
C GLU A 119 4.26 13.16 2.47
N SER A 120 4.93 13.84 1.53
CA SER A 120 6.18 13.32 0.92
C SER A 120 7.32 13.25 1.92
N GLY A 121 7.47 14.28 2.77
CA GLY A 121 8.47 14.29 3.84
C GLY A 121 8.25 13.19 4.87
N LEU A 122 6.98 13.00 5.29
CA LEU A 122 6.58 11.92 6.19
C LEU A 122 6.94 10.55 5.60
N LYS A 123 6.54 10.32 4.35
CA LYS A 123 6.80 9.05 3.66
C LYS A 123 8.29 8.74 3.54
N THR A 124 9.12 9.75 3.35
CA THR A 124 10.58 9.55 3.29
C THR A 124 11.13 9.05 4.62
N LEU A 125 10.68 9.63 5.74
CA LEU A 125 11.07 9.20 7.09
C LEU A 125 10.52 7.81 7.42
N GLU A 126 9.26 7.56 7.11
CA GLU A 126 8.65 6.23 7.30
C GLU A 126 9.35 5.16 6.47
N ASN A 127 9.70 5.43 5.22
CA ASN A 127 10.44 4.48 4.38
C ASN A 127 11.83 4.19 4.98
N LYS A 128 12.53 5.19 5.52
CA LYS A 128 13.81 4.99 6.20
C LYS A 128 13.66 4.05 7.40
N LYS A 129 12.64 4.29 8.23
CA LYS A 129 12.32 3.45 9.39
C LYS A 129 11.93 2.03 8.98
N ASN A 130 11.03 1.91 8.00
CA ASN A 130 10.48 0.64 7.54
C ASN A 130 11.48 -0.24 6.78
N THR A 131 12.65 0.30 6.39
CA THR A 131 13.69 -0.49 5.71
C THR A 131 14.12 -1.71 6.54
N TYR A 132 14.10 -1.60 7.85
CA TYR A 132 14.51 -2.67 8.77
C TYR A 132 13.33 -3.52 9.27
N TYR A 133 12.12 -2.97 9.26
CA TYR A 133 10.92 -3.62 9.80
C TYR A 133 10.45 -4.83 9.00
N GLY A 134 10.86 -4.96 7.74
CA GLY A 134 10.54 -6.13 6.93
C GLY A 134 11.07 -7.46 7.49
N ASN A 135 12.12 -7.41 8.31
CA ASN A 135 12.78 -8.58 8.92
C ASN A 135 12.40 -8.76 10.40
N THR A 136 11.40 -8.08 10.90
CA THR A 136 10.85 -8.25 12.25
C THR A 136 9.75 -9.31 12.27
N CYS A 137 9.36 -9.77 13.45
CA CYS A 137 8.25 -10.71 13.62
C CYS A 137 6.98 -10.23 12.90
N GLU A 138 6.63 -8.95 13.08
CA GLU A 138 5.46 -8.33 12.46
C GLU A 138 5.62 -8.19 10.95
N GLY A 139 6.84 -7.86 10.47
CA GLY A 139 7.12 -7.71 9.05
C GLY A 139 6.99 -9.02 8.29
N ILE A 140 7.54 -10.11 8.84
CA ILE A 140 7.45 -11.46 8.28
C ILE A 140 5.99 -11.93 8.32
N ALA A 141 5.32 -11.80 9.45
CA ALA A 141 3.93 -12.18 9.60
C ALA A 141 3.00 -11.43 8.62
N GLN A 142 3.24 -10.14 8.40
CA GLN A 142 2.48 -9.35 7.42
C GLN A 142 2.76 -9.78 5.98
N LEU A 143 3.99 -10.19 5.67
CA LEU A 143 4.33 -10.74 4.36
C LEU A 143 3.60 -12.05 4.11
N ASP A 144 3.65 -12.98 5.06
CA ASP A 144 2.98 -14.30 4.97
C ASP A 144 1.47 -14.14 4.84
N LYS A 145 0.85 -13.25 5.63
CA LYS A 145 -0.56 -12.88 5.49
C LYS A 145 -0.88 -12.39 4.07
N SER A 146 -0.04 -11.53 3.52
CA SER A 146 -0.24 -10.95 2.19
C SER A 146 -0.07 -12.02 1.08
N MET A 147 0.87 -12.93 1.25
CA MET A 147 1.09 -14.05 0.33
C MET A 147 -0.08 -15.02 0.36
N PHE A 148 -0.57 -15.36 1.55
CA PHE A 148 -1.76 -16.20 1.71
C PHE A 148 -2.99 -15.59 1.02
N LEU A 149 -3.29 -14.32 1.26
CA LEU A 149 -4.42 -13.64 0.61
C LEU A 149 -4.27 -13.61 -0.91
N LEU A 150 -3.06 -13.38 -1.41
CA LEU A 150 -2.82 -13.38 -2.84
C LEU A 150 -3.05 -14.76 -3.45
N GLU A 151 -2.57 -15.81 -2.80
CA GLU A 151 -2.79 -17.21 -3.22
C GLU A 151 -4.26 -17.57 -3.18
N ALA A 152 -4.95 -17.32 -2.05
CA ALA A 152 -6.35 -17.63 -1.86
C ALA A 152 -7.25 -16.97 -2.91
N CYS A 153 -6.92 -15.74 -3.32
CA CYS A 153 -7.72 -14.92 -4.23
C CYS A 153 -7.30 -14.99 -5.70
N SER A 154 -6.26 -15.79 -6.06
CA SER A 154 -5.69 -15.82 -7.41
C SER A 154 -6.22 -16.99 -8.24
N TYR A 155 -6.54 -16.69 -9.53
CA TYR A 155 -7.10 -17.64 -10.48
C TYR A 155 -6.44 -17.50 -11.86
N VAL A 156 -6.22 -18.62 -12.53
CA VAL A 156 -5.74 -18.72 -13.91
C VAL A 156 -6.70 -19.56 -14.74
N GLY A 157 -7.20 -19.02 -15.85
CA GLY A 157 -8.12 -19.74 -16.71
C GLY A 157 -9.48 -20.12 -16.09
N GLY A 158 -9.76 -19.69 -14.86
CA GLY A 158 -10.96 -20.04 -14.10
C GLY A 158 -10.70 -21.06 -12.98
N GLU A 159 -9.51 -21.62 -12.91
CA GLU A 159 -9.06 -22.52 -11.84
C GLU A 159 -8.22 -21.73 -10.81
N LYS A 160 -8.19 -22.21 -9.57
CA LYS A 160 -7.36 -21.62 -8.51
C LYS A 160 -5.90 -21.71 -8.92
N LEU A 161 -5.13 -20.67 -8.62
CA LEU A 161 -3.70 -20.63 -8.91
C LEU A 161 -2.98 -21.77 -8.16
N ASP A 162 -2.15 -22.52 -8.88
CA ASP A 162 -1.22 -23.45 -8.28
C ASP A 162 0.02 -22.67 -7.78
N PRO A 163 0.27 -22.64 -6.47
CA PRO A 163 1.38 -21.87 -5.89
C PRO A 163 2.76 -22.28 -6.44
N ASP A 164 2.93 -23.57 -6.74
CA ASP A 164 4.20 -24.10 -7.27
C ASP A 164 4.49 -23.64 -8.70
N SER A 165 3.47 -23.18 -9.43
CA SER A 165 3.57 -22.70 -10.81
C SER A 165 4.07 -21.26 -10.93
N VAL A 166 4.15 -20.51 -9.82
CA VAL A 166 4.37 -19.07 -9.79
C VAL A 166 5.28 -18.69 -8.62
N GLU A 167 6.22 -17.80 -8.88
CA GLU A 167 6.99 -17.17 -7.81
C GLU A 167 6.13 -16.10 -7.11
N LEU A 168 5.52 -16.46 -5.97
CA LEU A 168 4.54 -15.64 -5.24
C LEU A 168 5.07 -14.24 -4.89
N ASN A 169 6.35 -14.11 -4.53
CA ASN A 169 6.97 -12.80 -4.24
C ASN A 169 6.94 -11.88 -5.47
N ASN A 170 7.26 -12.40 -6.65
CA ASN A 170 7.19 -11.63 -7.90
C ASN A 170 5.76 -11.26 -8.25
N LEU A 171 4.81 -12.17 -8.02
CA LEU A 171 3.40 -11.89 -8.23
C LEU A 171 2.90 -10.82 -7.28
N LEU A 172 3.27 -10.88 -6.00
CA LEU A 172 2.91 -9.91 -4.97
C LEU A 172 3.42 -8.50 -5.33
N ASN A 173 4.68 -8.39 -5.73
CA ASN A 173 5.27 -7.12 -6.14
C ASN A 173 4.54 -6.53 -7.37
N ARG A 174 4.21 -7.35 -8.36
CA ARG A 174 3.43 -6.93 -9.54
C ARG A 174 2.01 -6.51 -9.16
N TYR A 175 1.35 -7.27 -8.29
CA TYR A 175 0.02 -6.94 -7.80
C TYR A 175 0.01 -5.58 -7.10
N TYR A 176 0.94 -5.34 -6.16
CA TYR A 176 1.05 -4.05 -5.48
C TYR A 176 1.39 -2.89 -6.41
N SER A 177 2.17 -3.14 -7.48
CA SER A 177 2.44 -2.10 -8.48
C SER A 177 1.20 -1.66 -9.26
N LEU A 178 0.19 -2.53 -9.36
CA LEU A 178 -1.09 -2.24 -10.02
C LEU A 178 -2.10 -1.56 -9.09
N ILE A 179 -1.91 -1.61 -7.77
CA ILE A 179 -2.79 -0.92 -6.83
C ILE A 179 -2.56 0.59 -6.97
N LEU A 180 -3.61 1.27 -7.43
CA LEU A 180 -3.57 2.72 -7.54
C LEU A 180 -3.49 3.36 -6.16
N LYS A 181 -2.52 4.25 -5.98
CA LYS A 181 -2.46 5.09 -4.79
C LYS A 181 -3.68 6.02 -4.75
N GLU A 182 -4.12 6.38 -3.55
CA GLU A 182 -5.27 7.27 -3.37
C GLU A 182 -5.13 8.59 -4.15
N VAL A 183 -3.91 9.14 -4.20
CA VAL A 183 -3.61 10.37 -4.95
C VAL A 183 -3.83 10.17 -6.44
N GLU A 184 -3.33 9.07 -7.01
CA GLU A 184 -3.49 8.72 -8.42
C GLU A 184 -4.97 8.48 -8.76
N SER A 185 -5.69 7.75 -7.92
CA SER A 185 -7.13 7.52 -8.07
C SER A 185 -7.93 8.84 -8.07
N ARG A 186 -7.57 9.79 -7.19
CA ARG A 186 -8.18 11.12 -7.14
C ARG A 186 -7.82 11.97 -8.36
N GLU A 187 -6.61 11.88 -8.88
CA GLU A 187 -6.21 12.60 -10.10
C GLU A 187 -6.92 12.04 -11.33
N ILE A 188 -7.04 10.73 -11.45
CA ILE A 188 -7.81 10.07 -12.49
C ILE A 188 -9.28 10.51 -12.42
N ALA A 189 -9.93 10.47 -11.25
CA ALA A 189 -11.30 10.89 -11.06
C ALA A 189 -11.56 12.38 -11.39
N ARG A 190 -10.52 13.22 -11.43
CA ARG A 190 -10.58 14.63 -11.81
C ARG A 190 -10.23 14.88 -13.27
N SER A 191 -9.71 13.88 -13.98
CA SER A 191 -9.36 14.02 -15.39
C SER A 191 -10.60 14.23 -16.26
N GLU A 192 -10.46 14.94 -17.38
CA GLU A 192 -11.56 15.39 -18.23
C GLU A 192 -12.52 14.29 -18.70
N PRO A 193 -12.12 13.06 -19.05
CA PRO A 193 -13.11 12.10 -19.54
C PRO A 193 -14.21 11.74 -18.53
N TRP A 194 -14.00 11.97 -17.23
CA TRP A 194 -14.95 11.67 -16.17
C TRP A 194 -15.88 12.83 -15.80
N ARG A 195 -15.55 14.06 -16.26
CA ARG A 195 -16.34 15.27 -15.98
C ARG A 195 -17.39 15.58 -17.02
N SER A 196 -17.34 14.90 -18.15
CA SER A 196 -18.24 15.13 -19.30
C SER A 196 -19.37 14.10 -19.42
N VAL A 197 -19.66 13.35 -18.34
CA VAL A 197 -20.78 12.43 -18.25
C VAL A 197 -21.80 12.93 -17.24
#